data_4d1f4fece74fe32774d4b6a7b6b117fd
#
_entry.id   4d1f4fece74fe32774d4b6a7b6b117fd
#
_cell.length_a   1.000
_cell.length_b   1.000
_cell.length_c   1.000
_cell.angle_alpha   90.00
_cell.angle_beta   90.00
_cell.angle_gamma   90.00
#
_symmetry.space_group_name_H-M   'P 1'
#
loop_
_entity.id
_entity.type
_entity.pdbx_description
1 polymer ?
#
loop_
_entity_poly.entity_id
_entity_poly.type
_entity_poly.pdbx_seq_one_letter_code
_entity_poly.pdbx_strand_id
1 'polypeptide(L)'
;MEKFELTILGCGSATPTLKHLPTSQVLNVREKLFMIDCAEGTQLQFRRAGLRFNHLSHIFISHLHGDHCLGLPGLISTLALKGRTSDIHIYAPIGAEVLFRPLFEFFCNGIPFEIYIHEIDTNIVTEVYADRSLKVTAFPLTHRMPTCGFLFQEVGVLPHIRRDMIDFLKIPNCYIPNIKQGEGWTTPEGKFYPHEALTTPSEPPRSYAYCSDTRPVMGNVPLLKGVDLLFHEATFAEAEAGRAKETFHSTAKQAASIAQAAQVRQLLIGHFSARYTDERLLLNEAKQVFEHTTLAKELLKIAISPRTL
;
A
#
# COMPACT_ATOMS: atom_id res chain seq x y z
N MET A 1 7.53 -18.35 0.62
CA MET A 1 7.70 -16.88 0.67
C MET A 1 6.43 -16.27 1.27
N GLU A 2 6.54 -15.41 2.27
CA GLU A 2 5.39 -14.73 2.86
C GLU A 2 4.78 -13.75 1.86
N LYS A 3 3.44 -13.63 1.87
CA LYS A 3 2.75 -12.74 0.93
C LYS A 3 3.10 -11.28 1.16
N PHE A 4 3.38 -10.58 0.05
CA PHE A 4 3.37 -9.14 -0.08
C PHE A 4 2.81 -8.87 -1.48
N GLU A 5 1.48 -8.72 -1.56
CA GLU A 5 0.73 -8.76 -2.82
C GLU A 5 -0.27 -7.60 -2.87
N LEU A 6 -0.21 -6.83 -3.94
CA LEU A 6 -1.19 -5.79 -4.23
C LEU A 6 -2.32 -6.34 -5.08
N THR A 7 -3.57 -6.05 -4.71
CA THR A 7 -4.78 -6.31 -5.50
C THR A 7 -5.46 -5.00 -5.84
N ILE A 8 -5.70 -4.74 -7.12
CA ILE A 8 -6.42 -3.55 -7.59
C ILE A 8 -7.93 -3.84 -7.57
N LEU A 9 -8.71 -3.02 -6.89
CA LEU A 9 -10.17 -3.13 -6.84
C LEU A 9 -10.85 -2.13 -7.77
N GLY A 10 -10.23 -0.95 -7.97
CA GLY A 10 -10.64 0.07 -8.91
C GLY A 10 -9.46 0.93 -9.32
N CYS A 11 -9.44 1.44 -10.54
CA CYS A 11 -8.35 2.23 -11.09
C CYS A 11 -8.81 3.39 -11.99
N GLY A 12 -10.10 3.71 -12.02
CA GLY A 12 -10.65 4.90 -12.66
C GLY A 12 -10.57 6.13 -11.77
N SER A 13 -10.66 7.31 -12.38
CA SER A 13 -10.78 8.61 -11.69
C SER A 13 -12.24 8.90 -11.28
N ALA A 14 -12.52 10.14 -10.90
CA ALA A 14 -13.77 10.61 -10.29
C ALA A 14 -15.08 10.12 -10.94
N THR A 15 -15.12 9.96 -12.26
CA THR A 15 -16.35 9.55 -12.96
C THR A 15 -16.38 8.03 -13.11
N PRO A 16 -17.29 7.31 -12.43
CA PRO A 16 -17.46 5.88 -12.63
C PRO A 16 -17.79 5.55 -14.08
N THR A 17 -17.20 4.51 -14.61
CA THR A 17 -17.46 4.01 -15.97
C THR A 17 -17.86 2.55 -15.93
N LEU A 18 -18.38 2.03 -17.05
CA LEU A 18 -18.64 0.59 -17.16
C LEU A 18 -17.34 -0.23 -17.22
N LYS A 19 -16.22 0.42 -17.54
CA LYS A 19 -14.91 -0.22 -17.67
C LYS A 19 -14.13 -0.21 -16.35
N HIS A 20 -14.11 0.93 -15.67
CA HIS A 20 -13.34 1.13 -14.44
C HIS A 20 -14.22 1.63 -13.31
N LEU A 21 -14.05 1.05 -12.14
CA LEU A 21 -14.54 1.58 -10.87
C LEU A 21 -13.54 2.61 -10.31
N PRO A 22 -14.02 3.56 -9.49
CA PRO A 22 -13.15 4.51 -8.83
C PRO A 22 -12.11 3.83 -7.95
N THR A 23 -11.09 4.59 -7.57
CA THR A 23 -9.85 4.07 -7.00
C THR A 23 -10.04 3.33 -5.68
N SER A 24 -9.56 2.10 -5.62
CA SER A 24 -9.39 1.31 -4.39
C SER A 24 -8.38 0.18 -4.61
N GLN A 25 -7.58 -0.10 -3.59
CA GLN A 25 -6.56 -1.13 -3.64
C GLN A 25 -6.47 -1.88 -2.30
N VAL A 26 -5.94 -3.09 -2.32
CA VAL A 26 -5.68 -3.87 -1.10
C VAL A 26 -4.27 -4.45 -1.16
N LEU A 27 -3.45 -4.12 -0.18
CA LEU A 27 -2.15 -4.74 0.04
C LEU A 27 -2.31 -5.88 1.06
N ASN A 28 -1.92 -7.09 0.66
CA ASN A 28 -1.86 -8.26 1.52
C ASN A 28 -0.42 -8.43 2.03
N VAL A 29 -0.22 -8.26 3.34
CA VAL A 29 1.07 -8.49 4.00
C VAL A 29 0.89 -9.64 5.00
N ARG A 30 1.45 -10.82 4.69
CA ARG A 30 1.40 -11.99 5.58
C ARG A 30 -0.03 -12.33 6.05
N GLU A 31 -0.99 -12.33 5.11
CA GLU A 31 -2.43 -12.55 5.32
C GLU A 31 -3.16 -11.43 6.08
N LYS A 32 -2.52 -10.34 6.47
CA LYS A 32 -3.18 -9.11 6.92
C LYS A 32 -3.50 -8.25 5.70
N LEU A 33 -4.71 -7.74 5.62
CA LEU A 33 -5.17 -6.90 4.52
C LEU A 33 -5.22 -5.43 4.95
N PHE A 34 -4.56 -4.60 4.15
CA PHE A 34 -4.51 -3.15 4.27
C PHE A 34 -5.18 -2.55 3.05
N MET A 35 -6.33 -1.88 3.24
CA MET A 35 -7.04 -1.22 2.14
C MET A 35 -6.50 0.19 1.95
N ILE A 36 -6.39 0.63 0.70
CA ILE A 36 -5.95 1.97 0.32
C ILE A 36 -7.03 2.54 -0.59
N ASP A 37 -7.67 3.59 -0.11
CA ASP A 37 -8.91 4.17 -0.61
C ASP A 37 -10.07 3.17 -0.68
N CYS A 38 -11.29 3.67 -0.49
CA CYS A 38 -12.50 2.87 -0.44
C CYS A 38 -13.62 3.59 -1.20
N ALA A 39 -13.52 3.59 -2.50
CA ALA A 39 -14.50 4.19 -3.41
C ALA A 39 -15.79 3.37 -3.52
N GLU A 40 -16.77 3.89 -4.23
CA GLU A 40 -18.00 3.16 -4.54
C GLU A 40 -17.69 1.83 -5.27
N GLY A 41 -18.44 0.78 -4.93
CA GLY A 41 -18.26 -0.55 -5.51
C GLY A 41 -17.12 -1.38 -4.91
N THR A 42 -16.27 -0.80 -4.06
CA THR A 42 -15.13 -1.48 -3.42
C THR A 42 -15.54 -2.78 -2.73
N GLN A 43 -16.65 -2.80 -1.98
CA GLN A 43 -17.12 -4.00 -1.28
C GLN A 43 -17.46 -5.16 -2.24
N LEU A 44 -17.98 -4.88 -3.44
CA LEU A 44 -18.26 -5.90 -4.45
C LEU A 44 -16.97 -6.42 -5.08
N GLN A 45 -16.04 -5.52 -5.40
CA GLN A 45 -14.75 -5.89 -5.95
C GLN A 45 -13.90 -6.67 -4.95
N PHE A 46 -13.95 -6.31 -3.67
CA PHE A 46 -13.31 -7.06 -2.60
C PHE A 46 -13.77 -8.53 -2.57
N ARG A 47 -15.08 -8.76 -2.74
CA ARG A 47 -15.64 -10.11 -2.88
C ARG A 47 -15.21 -10.80 -4.16
N ARG A 48 -15.26 -10.11 -5.32
CA ARG A 48 -14.82 -10.65 -6.61
C ARG A 48 -13.36 -11.05 -6.62
N ALA A 49 -12.51 -10.29 -5.91
CA ALA A 49 -11.08 -10.60 -5.74
C ALA A 49 -10.83 -11.83 -4.84
N GLY A 50 -11.85 -12.37 -4.17
CA GLY A 50 -11.73 -13.49 -3.24
C GLY A 50 -11.05 -13.13 -1.93
N LEU A 51 -11.02 -11.84 -1.57
CA LEU A 51 -10.39 -11.37 -0.35
C LEU A 51 -11.25 -11.67 0.88
N ARG A 52 -10.60 -11.99 2.00
CA ARG A 52 -11.29 -12.36 3.25
C ARG A 52 -11.56 -11.12 4.10
N PHE A 53 -12.84 -10.78 4.31
CA PHE A 53 -13.25 -9.62 5.10
C PHE A 53 -12.66 -9.61 6.53
N ASN A 54 -12.53 -10.77 7.16
CA ASN A 54 -11.99 -10.86 8.52
C ASN A 54 -10.49 -10.54 8.63
N HIS A 55 -9.76 -10.53 7.52
CA HIS A 55 -8.34 -10.16 7.47
C HIS A 55 -8.12 -8.65 7.24
N LEU A 56 -9.17 -7.90 6.87
CA LEU A 56 -9.12 -6.45 6.69
C LEU A 56 -9.29 -5.78 8.05
N SER A 57 -8.29 -5.04 8.52
CA SER A 57 -8.33 -4.34 9.80
C SER A 57 -7.91 -2.87 9.72
N HIS A 58 -7.23 -2.48 8.64
CA HIS A 58 -6.70 -1.15 8.47
C HIS A 58 -7.08 -0.60 7.09
N ILE A 59 -7.60 0.62 7.06
CA ILE A 59 -8.05 1.33 5.85
C ILE A 59 -7.35 2.68 5.83
N PHE A 60 -6.68 3.00 4.74
CA PHE A 60 -5.92 4.24 4.53
C PHE A 60 -6.62 5.04 3.44
N ILE A 61 -7.09 6.23 3.76
CA ILE A 61 -7.77 7.13 2.83
C ILE A 61 -6.82 8.26 2.48
N SER A 62 -6.48 8.39 1.21
CA SER A 62 -5.54 9.40 0.73
C SER A 62 -6.08 10.82 0.86
N HIS A 63 -7.36 11.01 0.56
CA HIS A 63 -8.09 12.28 0.67
C HIS A 63 -9.61 12.05 0.67
N LEU A 64 -10.38 13.11 0.96
CA LEU A 64 -11.81 13.01 1.21
C LEU A 64 -12.69 13.32 -0.03
N HIS A 65 -12.19 13.20 -1.26
CA HIS A 65 -13.06 13.17 -2.43
C HIS A 65 -13.88 11.87 -2.47
N GLY A 66 -15.11 11.97 -3.00
CA GLY A 66 -16.06 10.86 -2.99
C GLY A 66 -15.57 9.61 -3.67
N ASP A 67 -14.86 9.73 -4.79
CA ASP A 67 -14.28 8.63 -5.56
C ASP A 67 -13.10 7.93 -4.86
N HIS A 68 -12.75 8.34 -3.64
CA HIS A 68 -11.76 7.69 -2.77
C HIS A 68 -12.34 7.18 -1.45
N CYS A 69 -13.56 7.60 -1.05
CA CYS A 69 -14.03 7.30 0.30
C CYS A 69 -15.53 6.96 0.44
N LEU A 70 -16.39 7.20 -0.57
CA LEU A 70 -17.85 6.98 -0.44
C LEU A 70 -18.25 5.52 -0.28
N GLY A 71 -17.40 4.56 -0.62
CA GLY A 71 -17.65 3.14 -0.38
C GLY A 71 -17.50 2.73 1.09
N LEU A 72 -16.89 3.57 1.91
CA LEU A 72 -16.50 3.23 3.28
C LEU A 72 -17.71 2.88 4.18
N PRO A 73 -18.80 3.66 4.26
CA PRO A 73 -19.95 3.29 5.08
C PRO A 73 -20.59 1.96 4.68
N GLY A 74 -20.70 1.72 3.36
CA GLY A 74 -21.23 0.45 2.84
C GLY A 74 -20.32 -0.75 3.13
N LEU A 75 -19.00 -0.56 3.09
CA LEU A 75 -18.03 -1.59 3.47
C LEU A 75 -18.16 -1.94 4.96
N ILE A 76 -18.18 -0.94 5.85
CA ILE A 76 -18.30 -1.13 7.30
C ILE A 76 -19.62 -1.88 7.64
N SER A 77 -20.74 -1.47 7.07
CA SER A 77 -22.01 -2.18 7.21
C SER A 77 -21.91 -3.64 6.76
N THR A 78 -21.24 -3.91 5.64
CA THR A 78 -21.00 -5.27 5.16
C THR A 78 -20.14 -6.09 6.11
N LEU A 79 -19.11 -5.52 6.72
CA LEU A 79 -18.27 -6.18 7.72
C LEU A 79 -19.10 -6.62 8.93
N ALA A 80 -20.00 -5.76 9.41
CA ALA A 80 -20.92 -6.08 10.50
C ALA A 80 -21.86 -7.23 10.15
N LEU A 81 -22.49 -7.18 8.97
CA LEU A 81 -23.36 -8.25 8.47
C LEU A 81 -22.64 -9.60 8.27
N LYS A 82 -21.32 -9.57 8.09
CA LYS A 82 -20.47 -10.77 8.00
C LYS A 82 -20.04 -11.33 9.36
N GLY A 83 -20.52 -10.77 10.45
CA GLY A 83 -20.24 -11.24 11.81
C GLY A 83 -18.85 -10.85 12.32
N ARG A 84 -18.28 -9.75 11.81
CA ARG A 84 -17.03 -9.23 12.34
C ARG A 84 -17.19 -8.77 13.79
N THR A 85 -16.20 -9.09 14.64
CA THR A 85 -16.13 -8.64 16.03
C THR A 85 -14.85 -7.89 16.38
N SER A 86 -13.85 -7.90 15.48
CA SER A 86 -12.59 -7.19 15.69
C SER A 86 -12.65 -5.77 15.13
N ASP A 87 -12.00 -4.86 15.80
CA ASP A 87 -12.00 -3.43 15.48
C ASP A 87 -11.47 -3.09 14.08
N ILE A 88 -11.84 -1.91 13.58
CA ILE A 88 -11.37 -1.32 12.33
C ILE A 88 -10.67 0.00 12.64
N HIS A 89 -9.49 0.16 12.04
CA HIS A 89 -8.72 1.38 12.09
C HIS A 89 -8.73 2.08 10.73
N ILE A 90 -9.17 3.33 10.68
CA ILE A 90 -9.25 4.16 9.49
C ILE A 90 -8.26 5.32 9.66
N TYR A 91 -7.30 5.41 8.77
CA TYR A 91 -6.30 6.47 8.69
C TYR A 91 -6.69 7.40 7.55
N ALA A 92 -7.01 8.65 7.84
CA ALA A 92 -7.56 9.58 6.85
C ALA A 92 -7.16 11.02 7.16
N PRO A 93 -7.19 11.95 6.19
CA PRO A 93 -6.91 13.36 6.46
C PRO A 93 -7.82 13.97 7.53
N ILE A 94 -7.33 15.03 8.18
CA ILE A 94 -8.12 15.84 9.12
C ILE A 94 -9.45 16.23 8.48
N GLY A 95 -10.55 16.09 9.21
CA GLY A 95 -11.93 16.25 8.76
C GLY A 95 -12.68 14.93 8.54
N ALA A 96 -11.96 13.79 8.56
CA ALA A 96 -12.56 12.46 8.39
C ALA A 96 -13.51 12.11 9.53
N GLU A 97 -13.17 12.46 10.78
CA GLU A 97 -14.03 12.24 11.95
C GLU A 97 -15.37 12.94 11.79
N VAL A 98 -15.34 14.21 11.40
CA VAL A 98 -16.57 15.01 11.19
C VAL A 98 -17.42 14.48 10.04
N LEU A 99 -16.77 13.97 8.99
CA LEU A 99 -17.47 13.42 7.82
C LEU A 99 -18.09 12.05 8.10
N PHE A 100 -17.33 11.12 8.68
CA PHE A 100 -17.72 9.72 8.74
C PHE A 100 -18.42 9.31 10.04
N ARG A 101 -18.14 9.95 11.17
CA ARG A 101 -18.76 9.57 12.45
C ARG A 101 -20.29 9.59 12.38
N PRO A 102 -20.94 10.63 11.87
CA PRO A 102 -22.40 10.65 11.75
C PRO A 102 -22.94 9.57 10.80
N LEU A 103 -22.20 9.24 9.74
CA LEU A 103 -22.61 8.18 8.81
C LEU A 103 -22.52 6.80 9.47
N PHE A 104 -21.47 6.53 10.25
CA PHE A 104 -21.33 5.28 10.98
C PHE A 104 -22.36 5.15 12.09
N GLU A 105 -22.63 6.21 12.83
CA GLU A 105 -23.69 6.24 13.85
C GLU A 105 -25.08 5.97 13.25
N PHE A 106 -25.34 6.50 12.06
CA PHE A 106 -26.62 6.30 11.38
C PHE A 106 -26.75 4.92 10.74
N PHE A 107 -25.77 4.51 9.93
CA PHE A 107 -25.86 3.30 9.10
C PHE A 107 -25.31 2.04 9.78
N CYS A 108 -24.47 2.19 10.79
CA CYS A 108 -23.76 1.08 11.45
C CYS A 108 -24.05 1.02 12.95
N ASN A 109 -25.16 1.56 13.42
CA ASN A 109 -25.55 1.54 14.82
C ASN A 109 -25.68 0.09 15.33
N GLY A 110 -25.11 -0.19 16.52
CA GLY A 110 -25.18 -1.51 17.16
C GLY A 110 -24.26 -2.57 16.54
N ILE A 111 -23.26 -2.18 15.76
CA ILE A 111 -22.23 -3.14 15.28
C ILE A 111 -21.38 -3.65 16.44
N PRO A 112 -20.89 -4.91 16.40
CA PRO A 112 -20.18 -5.54 17.52
C PRO A 112 -18.65 -5.27 17.54
N PHE A 113 -18.18 -4.18 16.96
CA PHE A 113 -16.77 -3.76 16.93
C PHE A 113 -16.65 -2.24 16.92
N GLU A 114 -15.50 -1.74 17.36
CA GLU A 114 -15.21 -0.31 17.35
C GLU A 114 -14.60 0.15 16.03
N ILE A 115 -14.88 1.41 15.66
CA ILE A 115 -14.28 2.10 14.50
C ILE A 115 -13.44 3.25 15.02
N TYR A 116 -12.12 3.11 14.87
CA TYR A 116 -11.15 4.13 15.23
C TYR A 116 -10.77 4.93 13.99
N ILE A 117 -11.01 6.25 14.00
CA ILE A 117 -10.58 7.17 12.97
C ILE A 117 -9.32 7.89 13.46
N HIS A 118 -8.21 7.69 12.75
CA HIS A 118 -6.92 8.32 13.01
C HIS A 118 -6.72 9.43 11.98
N GLU A 119 -6.88 10.68 12.40
CA GLU A 119 -6.72 11.81 11.50
C GLU A 119 -5.24 12.13 11.26
N ILE A 120 -4.89 12.35 9.99
CA ILE A 120 -3.53 12.58 9.49
C ILE A 120 -3.37 14.05 9.08
N ASP A 121 -2.32 14.70 9.55
CA ASP A 121 -1.86 15.96 8.96
C ASP A 121 -1.14 15.66 7.63
N THR A 122 -1.78 16.02 6.53
CA THR A 122 -1.27 15.77 5.18
C THR A 122 -0.11 16.68 4.77
N ASN A 123 0.30 17.63 5.62
CA ASN A 123 1.39 18.56 5.31
C ASN A 123 2.76 18.07 5.78
N ILE A 124 2.81 16.99 6.57
CA ILE A 124 4.05 16.46 7.14
C ILE A 124 4.25 14.98 6.79
N VAL A 125 5.50 14.56 6.76
CA VAL A 125 5.85 13.14 6.68
C VAL A 125 5.75 12.54 8.08
N THR A 126 4.87 11.55 8.26
CA THR A 126 4.65 10.94 9.57
C THR A 126 4.41 9.43 9.47
N GLU A 127 4.91 8.68 10.44
CA GLU A 127 4.55 7.29 10.61
C GLU A 127 3.15 7.19 11.19
N VAL A 128 2.22 6.59 10.44
CA VAL A 128 0.81 6.47 10.83
C VAL A 128 0.47 5.09 11.37
N TYR A 129 1.26 4.08 11.03
CA TYR A 129 1.09 2.71 11.52
C TYR A 129 2.42 1.98 11.56
N ALA A 130 2.64 1.18 12.60
CA ALA A 130 3.74 0.20 12.65
C ALA A 130 3.33 -1.03 13.46
N ASP A 131 3.75 -2.20 12.96
CA ASP A 131 3.74 -3.46 13.71
C ASP A 131 5.04 -4.25 13.48
N ARG A 132 5.08 -5.51 13.91
CA ARG A 132 6.29 -6.38 13.76
C ARG A 132 6.65 -6.68 12.29
N SER A 133 5.76 -6.43 11.35
CA SER A 133 5.90 -6.85 9.96
C SER A 133 5.85 -5.71 8.95
N LEU A 134 5.23 -4.60 9.32
CA LEU A 134 4.96 -3.50 8.41
C LEU A 134 5.01 -2.16 9.14
N LYS A 135 5.56 -1.18 8.46
CA LYS A 135 5.51 0.24 8.78
C LYS A 135 4.81 0.97 7.65
N VAL A 136 3.93 1.93 7.99
CA VAL A 136 3.27 2.81 7.02
C VAL A 136 3.59 4.26 7.34
N THR A 137 4.12 4.96 6.35
CA THR A 137 4.43 6.40 6.43
C THR A 137 3.48 7.15 5.49
N ALA A 138 2.75 8.12 6.01
CA ALA A 138 2.04 9.11 5.21
C ALA A 138 2.97 10.25 4.82
N PHE A 139 2.81 10.80 3.61
CA PHE A 139 3.63 11.90 3.11
C PHE A 139 2.82 12.85 2.22
N PRO A 140 3.18 14.15 2.19
CA PRO A 140 2.43 15.17 1.46
C PRO A 140 2.34 14.91 -0.04
N LEU A 141 1.14 15.10 -0.60
CA LEU A 141 0.90 15.19 -2.03
C LEU A 141 0.29 16.57 -2.37
N THR A 142 0.14 16.89 -3.64
CA THR A 142 -0.35 18.21 -4.08
C THR A 142 -1.64 18.06 -4.88
N HIS A 143 -2.76 18.32 -4.25
CA HIS A 143 -4.09 18.29 -4.84
C HIS A 143 -4.93 19.49 -4.40
N ARG A 144 -6.20 19.60 -4.88
CA ARG A 144 -7.13 20.70 -4.53
C ARG A 144 -7.57 20.67 -3.07
N MET A 145 -7.52 19.51 -2.44
CA MET A 145 -7.82 19.33 -1.03
C MET A 145 -6.65 18.64 -0.32
N PRO A 146 -6.62 18.64 1.02
CA PRO A 146 -5.59 17.95 1.78
C PRO A 146 -5.47 16.49 1.36
N THR A 147 -4.28 16.09 0.88
CA THR A 147 -4.02 14.78 0.29
C THR A 147 -2.66 14.25 0.73
N CYS A 148 -2.57 12.97 1.03
CA CYS A 148 -1.31 12.30 1.33
C CYS A 148 -1.15 11.01 0.51
N GLY A 149 0.10 10.66 0.23
CA GLY A 149 0.50 9.33 -0.22
C GLY A 149 0.85 8.43 0.95
N PHE A 150 0.99 7.14 0.67
CA PHE A 150 1.36 6.15 1.68
C PHE A 150 2.54 5.30 1.21
N LEU A 151 3.54 5.14 2.08
CA LEU A 151 4.67 4.24 1.86
C LEU A 151 4.57 3.08 2.85
N PHE A 152 4.36 1.87 2.32
CA PHE A 152 4.31 0.61 3.05
C PHE A 152 5.67 -0.07 2.94
N GLN A 153 6.32 -0.35 4.07
CA GLN A 153 7.64 -0.96 4.13
C GLN A 153 7.62 -2.16 5.08
N GLU A 154 8.07 -3.31 4.61
CA GLU A 154 8.30 -4.44 5.50
C GLU A 154 9.36 -4.10 6.55
N VAL A 155 9.15 -4.59 7.76
CA VAL A 155 10.10 -4.46 8.86
C VAL A 155 10.35 -5.82 9.49
N GLY A 156 11.49 -5.96 10.17
CA GLY A 156 11.76 -7.12 11.02
C GLY A 156 11.93 -8.44 10.28
N VAL A 157 12.44 -8.44 9.05
CA VAL A 157 12.82 -9.69 8.38
C VAL A 157 14.09 -10.21 9.04
N LEU A 158 13.91 -11.08 10.04
CA LEU A 158 15.03 -11.69 10.74
C LEU A 158 15.73 -12.71 9.85
N PRO A 159 17.05 -12.87 9.98
CA PRO A 159 17.82 -13.86 9.22
C PRO A 159 17.30 -15.27 9.43
N HIS A 160 17.51 -16.11 8.43
CA HIS A 160 17.13 -17.51 8.48
C HIS A 160 18.17 -18.32 9.25
N ILE A 161 17.69 -19.19 10.13
CA ILE A 161 18.56 -20.10 10.89
C ILE A 161 19.14 -21.16 9.96
N ARG A 162 20.42 -21.38 10.04
CA ARG A 162 21.10 -22.55 9.46
C ARG A 162 20.85 -23.77 10.32
N ARG A 163 19.79 -24.52 9.97
CA ARG A 163 19.36 -25.68 10.77
C ARG A 163 20.44 -26.75 10.90
N ASP A 164 21.24 -26.95 9.85
CA ASP A 164 22.41 -27.82 9.85
C ASP A 164 23.41 -27.47 10.97
N MET A 165 23.67 -26.19 11.16
CA MET A 165 24.59 -25.70 12.21
C MET A 165 23.98 -25.81 13.61
N ILE A 166 22.68 -25.51 13.75
CA ILE A 166 21.98 -25.60 15.04
C ILE A 166 22.00 -27.04 15.53
N ASP A 167 21.70 -28.01 14.65
CA ASP A 167 21.66 -29.42 14.98
C ASP A 167 23.09 -29.97 15.23
N PHE A 168 24.07 -29.58 14.41
CA PHE A 168 25.49 -29.97 14.58
C PHE A 168 26.06 -29.50 15.92
N LEU A 169 25.80 -28.27 16.31
CA LEU A 169 26.28 -27.66 17.57
C LEU A 169 25.37 -27.97 18.76
N LYS A 170 24.25 -28.69 18.54
CA LYS A 170 23.25 -29.05 19.55
C LYS A 170 22.72 -27.82 20.30
N ILE A 171 22.52 -26.68 19.60
CA ILE A 171 22.05 -25.44 20.19
C ILE A 171 20.60 -25.60 20.64
N PRO A 172 20.28 -25.34 21.92
CA PRO A 172 18.90 -25.43 22.40
C PRO A 172 17.99 -24.43 21.67
N ASN A 173 16.77 -24.85 21.34
CA ASN A 173 15.81 -24.03 20.59
C ASN A 173 15.49 -22.67 21.27
N CYS A 174 15.62 -22.58 22.59
CA CYS A 174 15.40 -21.34 23.33
C CYS A 174 16.40 -20.22 22.97
N TYR A 175 17.58 -20.54 22.41
CA TYR A 175 18.57 -19.55 21.96
C TYR A 175 18.35 -19.06 20.53
N ILE A 176 17.50 -19.74 19.73
CA ILE A 176 17.23 -19.36 18.34
C ILE A 176 16.77 -17.88 18.20
N PRO A 177 15.88 -17.35 19.06
CA PRO A 177 15.49 -15.95 18.98
C PRO A 177 16.68 -14.97 19.13
N ASN A 178 17.59 -15.25 20.06
CA ASN A 178 18.77 -14.42 20.30
C ASN A 178 19.74 -14.46 19.12
N ILE A 179 19.95 -15.67 18.56
CA ILE A 179 20.79 -15.85 17.36
C ILE A 179 20.19 -15.06 16.19
N LYS A 180 18.87 -15.09 15.99
CA LYS A 180 18.21 -14.29 14.95
C LYS A 180 18.34 -12.78 15.16
N GLN A 181 18.58 -12.32 16.39
CA GLN A 181 18.78 -10.91 16.75
C GLN A 181 20.25 -10.47 16.67
N GLY A 182 21.16 -11.34 16.24
CA GLY A 182 22.56 -11.01 16.04
C GLY A 182 23.52 -11.58 17.07
N GLU A 183 23.06 -12.40 18.04
CA GLU A 183 23.94 -13.05 18.98
C GLU A 183 24.65 -14.26 18.37
N GLY A 184 25.92 -14.47 18.74
CA GLY A 184 26.64 -15.70 18.45
C GLY A 184 26.36 -16.79 19.49
N TRP A 185 26.96 -17.94 19.31
CA TRP A 185 26.86 -19.08 20.23
C TRP A 185 28.24 -19.55 20.72
N THR A 186 28.38 -19.76 22.01
CA THR A 186 29.58 -20.38 22.60
C THR A 186 29.26 -21.81 23.05
N THR A 187 29.99 -22.78 22.54
CA THR A 187 29.79 -24.20 22.94
C THR A 187 30.25 -24.42 24.39
N PRO A 188 29.83 -25.54 25.02
CA PRO A 188 30.29 -25.87 26.38
C PRO A 188 31.82 -25.98 26.49
N GLU A 189 32.52 -26.29 25.40
CA GLU A 189 33.98 -26.37 25.34
C GLU A 189 34.66 -25.02 25.11
N GLY A 190 33.89 -23.90 25.08
CA GLY A 190 34.39 -22.54 24.97
C GLY A 190 34.63 -22.05 23.53
N LYS A 191 34.24 -22.80 22.50
CA LYS A 191 34.38 -22.36 21.11
C LYS A 191 33.23 -21.44 20.71
N PHE A 192 33.54 -20.22 20.26
CA PHE A 192 32.59 -19.25 19.80
C PHE A 192 32.29 -19.38 18.31
N TYR A 193 30.99 -19.32 17.96
CA TYR A 193 30.47 -19.26 16.59
C TYR A 193 29.73 -17.93 16.42
N PRO A 194 30.17 -17.06 15.52
CA PRO A 194 29.50 -15.79 15.28
C PRO A 194 28.14 -15.97 14.60
N HIS A 195 27.26 -14.98 14.73
CA HIS A 195 25.91 -14.96 14.17
C HIS A 195 25.87 -15.38 12.69
N GLU A 196 26.80 -14.87 11.88
CA GLU A 196 26.87 -15.12 10.43
C GLU A 196 27.17 -16.59 10.09
N ALA A 197 27.79 -17.33 11.01
CA ALA A 197 28.01 -18.76 10.84
C ALA A 197 26.74 -19.60 11.11
N LEU A 198 25.81 -19.04 11.90
CA LEU A 198 24.60 -19.71 12.38
C LEU A 198 23.35 -19.32 11.60
N THR A 199 23.45 -18.30 10.73
CA THR A 199 22.33 -17.75 9.97
C THR A 199 22.68 -17.58 8.50
N THR A 200 21.65 -17.44 7.67
CA THR A 200 21.74 -16.88 6.33
C THR A 200 21.02 -15.54 6.28
N PRO A 201 21.50 -14.56 5.50
CA PRO A 201 20.83 -13.28 5.37
C PRO A 201 19.35 -13.44 5.05
N SER A 202 18.53 -12.58 5.62
CA SER A 202 17.14 -12.44 5.22
C SER A 202 17.05 -11.77 3.85
N GLU A 203 15.96 -12.05 3.15
CA GLU A 203 15.64 -11.29 1.95
C GLU A 203 15.47 -9.80 2.29
N PRO A 204 15.87 -8.87 1.40
CA PRO A 204 15.64 -7.45 1.61
C PRO A 204 14.15 -7.15 1.82
N PRO A 205 13.81 -6.21 2.73
CA PRO A 205 12.44 -5.83 2.99
C PRO A 205 11.80 -5.26 1.72
N ARG A 206 10.56 -5.64 1.47
CA ARG A 206 9.77 -5.17 0.32
C ARG A 206 9.06 -3.87 0.65
N SER A 207 8.77 -3.10 -0.40
CA SER A 207 8.11 -1.80 -0.25
C SER A 207 7.11 -1.53 -1.36
N TYR A 208 6.02 -0.85 -0.97
CA TYR A 208 4.97 -0.37 -1.86
C TYR A 208 4.66 1.09 -1.55
N ALA A 209 4.61 1.96 -2.56
CA ALA A 209 4.22 3.35 -2.40
C ALA A 209 2.98 3.66 -3.25
N TYR A 210 2.07 4.44 -2.68
CA TYR A 210 0.82 4.88 -3.29
C TYR A 210 0.78 6.40 -3.40
N CYS A 211 0.71 6.91 -4.63
CA CYS A 211 0.57 8.33 -4.97
C CYS A 211 -0.64 8.48 -5.89
N SER A 212 -1.80 8.89 -5.34
CA SER A 212 -3.00 9.19 -6.11
C SER A 212 -3.38 10.66 -5.95
N ASP A 213 -4.06 11.20 -6.95
CA ASP A 213 -4.55 12.58 -6.98
C ASP A 213 -3.48 13.61 -6.59
N THR A 214 -2.52 13.78 -7.48
CA THR A 214 -1.41 14.70 -7.24
C THR A 214 -0.80 15.24 -8.52
N ARG A 215 -0.37 16.50 -8.47
CA ARG A 215 0.70 16.96 -9.36
C ARG A 215 1.99 16.20 -9.04
N PRO A 216 2.95 16.11 -9.99
CA PRO A 216 4.24 15.50 -9.69
C PRO A 216 4.96 16.27 -8.57
N VAL A 217 5.34 15.58 -7.49
CA VAL A 217 6.02 16.16 -6.32
C VAL A 217 7.45 15.65 -6.26
N MET A 218 8.39 16.36 -6.88
CA MET A 218 9.82 15.98 -6.88
C MET A 218 10.43 15.92 -5.47
N GLY A 219 9.88 16.68 -4.51
CA GLY A 219 10.32 16.64 -3.11
C GLY A 219 10.14 15.27 -2.45
N ASN A 220 9.28 14.41 -2.97
CA ASN A 220 9.05 13.06 -2.45
C ASN A 220 10.03 12.01 -3.01
N VAL A 221 10.83 12.35 -4.04
CA VAL A 221 11.79 11.42 -4.66
C VAL A 221 12.75 10.78 -3.65
N PRO A 222 13.34 11.51 -2.68
CA PRO A 222 14.21 10.88 -1.66
C PRO A 222 13.49 9.82 -0.81
N LEU A 223 12.24 10.05 -0.45
CA LEU A 223 11.41 9.11 0.32
C LEU A 223 11.06 7.86 -0.49
N LEU A 224 10.79 8.03 -1.78
CA LEU A 224 10.41 6.97 -2.71
C LEU A 224 11.60 6.21 -3.29
N LYS A 225 12.84 6.61 -2.95
CA LYS A 225 14.04 6.03 -3.53
C LYS A 225 14.10 4.52 -3.35
N GLY A 226 14.18 3.84 -4.49
CA GLY A 226 14.34 2.39 -4.53
C GLY A 226 13.10 1.60 -4.07
N VAL A 227 11.90 2.16 -4.04
CA VAL A 227 10.65 1.43 -3.77
C VAL A 227 10.45 0.30 -4.79
N ASP A 228 9.98 -0.87 -4.34
CA ASP A 228 9.83 -2.03 -5.22
C ASP A 228 8.65 -1.88 -6.18
N LEU A 229 7.52 -1.36 -5.72
CA LEU A 229 6.37 -1.02 -6.56
C LEU A 229 5.85 0.37 -6.18
N LEU A 230 5.86 1.29 -7.13
CA LEU A 230 5.21 2.58 -7.02
C LEU A 230 3.90 2.57 -7.80
N PHE A 231 2.77 2.79 -7.14
CA PHE A 231 1.56 3.25 -7.81
C PHE A 231 1.58 4.77 -7.89
N HIS A 232 1.42 5.31 -9.09
CA HIS A 232 1.28 6.74 -9.29
C HIS A 232 0.12 7.01 -10.24
N GLU A 233 -0.73 7.98 -9.90
CA GLU A 233 -1.78 8.41 -10.81
C GLU A 233 -1.20 8.84 -12.16
N ALA A 234 -1.95 8.60 -13.21
CA ALA A 234 -1.66 9.02 -14.58
C ALA A 234 -2.98 9.34 -15.28
N THR A 235 -3.67 10.33 -14.71
CA THR A 235 -5.03 10.69 -15.13
C THR A 235 -5.07 11.18 -16.57
N PHE A 236 -3.95 11.75 -17.07
CA PHE A 236 -3.91 12.38 -18.39
C PHE A 236 -2.71 11.92 -19.24
N ALA A 237 -2.91 11.99 -20.58
CA ALA A 237 -1.83 11.92 -21.56
C ALA A 237 -1.08 13.25 -21.60
N GLU A 238 0.13 13.24 -22.18
CA GLU A 238 0.98 14.44 -22.29
C GLU A 238 0.32 15.58 -23.07
N ALA A 239 -0.49 15.25 -24.09
CA ALA A 239 -1.27 16.25 -24.82
C ALA A 239 -2.22 17.07 -23.94
N GLU A 240 -2.60 16.55 -22.78
CA GLU A 240 -3.50 17.18 -21.80
C GLU A 240 -2.74 17.73 -20.56
N ALA A 241 -1.42 17.96 -20.68
CA ALA A 241 -0.59 18.43 -19.56
C ALA A 241 -1.08 19.75 -18.94
N GLY A 242 -1.64 20.66 -19.76
CA GLY A 242 -2.26 21.88 -19.29
C GLY A 242 -3.45 21.59 -18.35
N ARG A 243 -4.33 20.66 -18.74
CA ARG A 243 -5.48 20.23 -17.92
C ARG A 243 -5.03 19.49 -16.65
N ALA A 244 -4.05 18.62 -16.76
CA ALA A 244 -3.46 17.94 -15.60
C ALA A 244 -3.00 18.98 -14.54
N LYS A 245 -2.29 20.01 -15.00
CA LYS A 245 -1.86 21.12 -14.13
C LYS A 245 -3.04 21.88 -13.49
N GLU A 246 -4.08 22.19 -14.24
CA GLU A 246 -5.26 22.92 -13.74
C GLU A 246 -6.07 22.10 -12.73
N THR A 247 -6.17 20.79 -12.96
CA THR A 247 -6.95 19.88 -12.11
C THR A 247 -6.14 19.24 -11.00
N PHE A 248 -4.85 19.57 -10.86
CA PHE A 248 -3.93 19.03 -9.85
C PHE A 248 -3.69 17.51 -9.99
N HIS A 249 -3.56 17.07 -11.23
CA HIS A 249 -3.23 15.69 -11.58
C HIS A 249 -1.90 15.59 -12.34
N SER A 250 -1.50 14.37 -12.63
CA SER A 250 -0.28 14.07 -13.38
C SER A 250 -0.59 13.51 -14.77
N THR A 251 0.34 13.74 -15.72
CA THR A 251 0.39 12.97 -16.96
C THR A 251 1.15 11.65 -16.74
N ALA A 252 0.95 10.69 -17.65
CA ALA A 252 1.66 9.42 -17.62
C ALA A 252 3.19 9.60 -17.68
N LYS A 253 3.69 10.56 -18.46
CA LYS A 253 5.13 10.90 -18.50
C LYS A 253 5.62 11.48 -17.18
N GLN A 254 4.83 12.32 -16.53
CA GLN A 254 5.17 12.90 -15.23
C GLN A 254 5.26 11.83 -14.14
N ALA A 255 4.30 10.89 -14.10
CA ALA A 255 4.35 9.73 -13.21
C ALA A 255 5.63 8.90 -13.43
N ALA A 256 5.95 8.63 -14.70
CA ALA A 256 7.15 7.90 -15.08
C ALA A 256 8.46 8.66 -14.74
N SER A 257 8.45 9.99 -14.81
CA SER A 257 9.60 10.83 -14.41
C SER A 257 9.88 10.75 -12.90
N ILE A 258 8.83 10.72 -12.07
CA ILE A 258 8.96 10.47 -10.62
C ILE A 258 9.56 9.07 -10.37
N ALA A 259 9.03 8.04 -11.05
CA ALA A 259 9.53 6.67 -10.91
C ALA A 259 11.01 6.54 -11.32
N GLN A 260 11.40 7.17 -12.41
CA GLN A 260 12.80 7.19 -12.90
C GLN A 260 13.72 7.92 -11.91
N ALA A 261 13.33 9.10 -11.44
CA ALA A 261 14.11 9.89 -10.50
C ALA A 261 14.28 9.17 -9.16
N ALA A 262 13.22 8.49 -8.68
CA ALA A 262 13.24 7.70 -7.46
C ALA A 262 13.92 6.32 -7.64
N GLN A 263 14.28 5.92 -8.85
CA GLN A 263 14.88 4.62 -9.15
C GLN A 263 14.03 3.46 -8.59
N VAL A 264 12.71 3.54 -8.71
CA VAL A 264 11.82 2.46 -8.29
C VAL A 264 12.05 1.22 -9.16
N ARG A 265 11.69 0.04 -8.66
CA ARG A 265 11.84 -1.18 -9.44
C ARG A 265 10.75 -1.34 -10.50
N GLN A 266 9.52 -0.97 -10.16
CA GLN A 266 8.36 -1.04 -11.05
C GLN A 266 7.41 0.13 -10.80
N LEU A 267 6.83 0.66 -11.88
CA LEU A 267 5.75 1.65 -11.85
C LEU A 267 4.43 0.98 -12.25
N LEU A 268 3.40 1.21 -11.48
CA LEU A 268 2.02 0.89 -11.79
C LEU A 268 1.26 2.20 -11.97
N ILE A 269 0.74 2.47 -13.16
CA ILE A 269 -0.06 3.67 -13.42
C ILE A 269 -1.55 3.35 -13.37
N GLY A 270 -2.36 4.27 -12.87
CA GLY A 270 -3.80 4.15 -12.70
C GLY A 270 -4.49 5.49 -12.53
N HIS A 271 -5.71 5.49 -12.01
CA HIS A 271 -6.55 6.67 -11.85
C HIS A 271 -6.88 7.31 -13.21
N PHE A 272 -7.31 6.48 -14.16
CA PHE A 272 -7.50 6.89 -15.56
C PHE A 272 -8.75 7.75 -15.74
N SER A 273 -8.61 8.85 -16.47
CA SER A 273 -9.75 9.68 -16.86
C SER A 273 -10.71 8.89 -17.78
N ALA A 274 -12.02 9.03 -17.54
CA ALA A 274 -13.07 8.42 -18.35
C ALA A 274 -13.02 8.79 -19.85
N ARG A 275 -12.23 9.79 -20.23
CA ARG A 275 -12.01 10.20 -21.63
C ARG A 275 -11.24 9.18 -22.47
N TYR A 276 -10.43 8.33 -21.80
CA TYR A 276 -9.62 7.33 -22.50
C TYR A 276 -10.39 6.01 -22.61
N THR A 277 -10.68 5.62 -23.82
CA THR A 277 -11.25 4.29 -24.12
C THR A 277 -10.16 3.21 -24.16
N ASP A 278 -8.90 3.63 -24.38
CA ASP A 278 -7.73 2.77 -24.46
C ASP A 278 -6.54 3.42 -23.71
N GLU A 279 -6.21 2.89 -22.56
CA GLU A 279 -5.11 3.36 -21.71
C GLU A 279 -3.72 2.98 -22.23
N ARG A 280 -3.62 2.21 -23.35
CA ARG A 280 -2.31 1.90 -23.98
C ARG A 280 -1.59 3.16 -24.42
N LEU A 281 -2.32 4.24 -24.73
CA LEU A 281 -1.71 5.56 -24.97
C LEU A 281 -0.87 6.00 -23.77
N LEU A 282 -1.47 5.98 -22.57
CA LEU A 282 -0.81 6.38 -21.31
C LEU A 282 0.38 5.47 -21.00
N LEU A 283 0.21 4.16 -21.18
CA LEU A 283 1.29 3.18 -20.99
C LEU A 283 2.48 3.46 -21.91
N ASN A 284 2.22 3.70 -23.20
CA ASN A 284 3.28 3.95 -24.16
C ASN A 284 4.04 5.25 -23.87
N GLU A 285 3.32 6.31 -23.44
CA GLU A 285 3.96 7.55 -23.01
C GLU A 285 4.82 7.37 -21.76
N ALA A 286 4.32 6.62 -20.76
CA ALA A 286 5.07 6.35 -19.55
C ALA A 286 6.33 5.51 -19.84
N LYS A 287 6.22 4.48 -20.70
CA LYS A 287 7.33 3.59 -21.08
C LYS A 287 8.44 4.29 -21.86
N GLN A 288 8.16 5.39 -22.53
CA GLN A 288 9.21 6.22 -23.14
C GLN A 288 10.17 6.81 -22.11
N VAL A 289 9.73 6.96 -20.86
CA VAL A 289 10.53 7.54 -19.76
C VAL A 289 10.98 6.43 -18.80
N PHE A 290 10.11 5.48 -18.46
CA PHE A 290 10.40 4.41 -17.51
C PHE A 290 9.82 3.08 -18.03
N GLU A 291 10.67 2.22 -18.60
CA GLU A 291 10.27 0.98 -19.29
C GLU A 291 9.48 0.00 -18.38
N HIS A 292 9.89 -0.12 -17.11
CA HIS A 292 9.25 -1.03 -16.16
C HIS A 292 7.90 -0.48 -15.65
N THR A 293 7.03 -0.06 -16.57
CA THR A 293 5.70 0.47 -16.31
C THR A 293 4.63 -0.52 -16.71
N THR A 294 3.58 -0.65 -15.89
CA THR A 294 2.38 -1.46 -16.15
C THR A 294 1.12 -0.65 -15.89
N LEU A 295 -0.01 -1.06 -16.51
CA LEU A 295 -1.33 -0.49 -16.26
C LEU A 295 -2.01 -1.17 -15.08
N ALA A 296 -2.61 -0.39 -14.21
CA ALA A 296 -3.59 -0.91 -13.26
C ALA A 296 -4.83 -1.42 -14.00
N LYS A 297 -5.41 -2.49 -13.48
CA LYS A 297 -6.65 -3.08 -13.99
C LYS A 297 -7.37 -3.73 -12.81
N GLU A 298 -8.69 -3.68 -12.83
CA GLU A 298 -9.50 -4.33 -11.79
C GLU A 298 -9.18 -5.81 -11.68
N LEU A 299 -9.08 -6.27 -10.43
CA LEU A 299 -8.74 -7.64 -10.02
C LEU A 299 -7.31 -8.10 -10.39
N LEU A 300 -6.46 -7.19 -10.92
CA LEU A 300 -5.04 -7.47 -11.10
C LEU A 300 -4.40 -7.71 -9.74
N LYS A 301 -3.63 -8.81 -9.63
CA LYS A 301 -2.82 -9.14 -8.46
C LYS A 301 -1.35 -9.06 -8.84
N ILE A 302 -0.58 -8.33 -8.07
CA ILE A 302 0.86 -8.12 -8.27
C ILE A 302 1.58 -8.61 -7.03
N ALA A 303 2.30 -9.73 -7.14
CA ALA A 303 3.21 -10.17 -6.10
C ALA A 303 4.47 -9.30 -6.13
N ILE A 304 4.77 -8.63 -5.03
CA ILE A 304 6.00 -7.85 -4.87
C ILE A 304 7.05 -8.79 -4.32
N SER A 305 7.93 -9.27 -5.20
CA SER A 305 9.01 -10.18 -4.84
C SER A 305 10.17 -9.45 -4.18
N PRO A 306 10.91 -10.07 -3.26
CA PRO A 306 12.16 -9.51 -2.74
C PRO A 306 13.15 -9.24 -3.87
N ARG A 307 14.12 -8.39 -3.61
CA ARG A 307 15.27 -8.22 -4.50
C ARG A 307 16.17 -9.43 -4.37
N THR A 308 16.62 -9.99 -5.48
CA THR A 308 17.75 -10.93 -5.47
C THR A 308 18.98 -10.19 -4.98
N LEU A 309 19.65 -10.73 -3.95
CA LEU A 309 20.92 -10.25 -3.44
C LEU A 309 22.01 -10.43 -4.49
#